data_571f388ca3c90c0ea9af297d93f15a2e
#
_entry.id   571f388ca3c90c0ea9af297d93f15a2e
#
_cell.length_a   1.000
_cell.length_b   1.000
_cell.length_c   1.000
_cell.angle_alpha   90.00
_cell.angle_beta   90.00
_cell.angle_gamma   90.00
#
_symmetry.space_group_name_H-M   'P 1'
#
loop_
_entity.id
_entity.type
_entity.pdbx_description
1 polymer ?
#
loop_
_entity_poly.entity_id
_entity_poly.type
_entity_poly.pdbx_seq_one_letter_code
_entity_poly.pdbx_strand_id
1 'polypeptide(L)'
;MDQKWHRLFAIHGKPEAVKELESELNELLKRQGKLNNDLKELKKKKNLLMDNIVQNMEGSTEEASNSSKARKLEEDRQKIDEIKALTESYEDELLELPNKIKATNELLMIKSMDYFYEIIRVNKEESEEIDRWITQVRIELKKNIIRKQNRDINNKEMYAYLHDVLGPEVIDLFDRRYEESKGDT
;
A
#
# COMPACT_ATOMS: atom_id res chain seq x y z
N MET A 1 9.01 7.55 -1.02
CA MET A 1 7.97 7.11 -0.06
C MET A 1 8.60 6.31 1.07
N ASP A 2 8.04 6.41 2.29
CA ASP A 2 8.58 5.81 3.51
C ASP A 2 8.38 4.27 3.51
N GLN A 3 9.26 3.52 4.20
CA GLN A 3 9.11 2.07 4.43
C GLN A 3 7.77 1.70 5.08
N LYS A 4 7.22 2.58 5.92
CA LYS A 4 5.91 2.37 6.55
C LYS A 4 4.77 2.33 5.54
N TRP A 5 4.84 3.17 4.50
CA TRP A 5 3.90 3.16 3.39
C TRP A 5 3.84 1.81 2.68
N HIS A 6 4.99 1.23 2.36
CA HIS A 6 5.03 -0.08 1.70
C HIS A 6 4.53 -1.22 2.60
N ARG A 7 4.73 -1.13 3.91
CA ARG A 7 4.24 -2.12 4.88
C ARG A 7 2.72 -2.15 4.99
N LEU A 8 2.03 -1.03 4.83
CA LEU A 8 0.57 -0.98 4.85
C LEU A 8 -0.05 -1.90 3.78
N PHE A 9 0.59 -2.01 2.62
CA PHE A 9 0.11 -2.81 1.50
C PHE A 9 0.70 -4.24 1.44
N ALA A 10 1.54 -4.63 2.41
CA ALA A 10 2.23 -5.91 2.37
C ALA A 10 1.28 -7.12 2.50
N ILE A 11 0.18 -6.98 3.25
CA ILE A 11 -0.76 -8.07 3.55
C ILE A 11 -1.84 -8.17 2.47
N HIS A 12 -2.45 -7.04 2.09
CA HIS A 12 -3.64 -7.02 1.22
C HIS A 12 -3.33 -6.62 -0.23
N GLY A 13 -2.06 -6.32 -0.53
CA GLY A 13 -1.66 -5.80 -1.83
C GLY A 13 -2.01 -4.32 -2.01
N LYS A 14 -1.56 -3.75 -3.12
CA LYS A 14 -1.78 -2.35 -3.48
C LYS A 14 -2.78 -2.28 -4.63
N PRO A 15 -3.92 -1.58 -4.47
CA PRO A 15 -4.89 -1.37 -5.55
C PRO A 15 -4.27 -0.66 -6.75
N GLU A 16 -4.77 -0.93 -7.95
CA GLU A 16 -4.23 -0.33 -9.19
C GLU A 16 -4.32 1.19 -9.17
N ALA A 17 -5.45 1.76 -8.75
CA ALA A 17 -5.61 3.20 -8.62
C ALA A 17 -4.58 3.86 -7.69
N VAL A 18 -4.14 3.17 -6.63
CA VAL A 18 -3.09 3.66 -5.73
C VAL A 18 -1.71 3.59 -6.40
N LYS A 19 -1.44 2.54 -7.20
CA LYS A 19 -0.19 2.41 -7.96
C LYS A 19 -0.06 3.49 -9.04
N GLU A 20 -1.13 3.76 -9.76
CA GLU A 20 -1.18 4.81 -10.79
C GLU A 20 -0.88 6.18 -10.18
N LEU A 21 -1.56 6.55 -9.10
CA LEU A 21 -1.34 7.82 -8.41
C LEU A 21 0.07 7.92 -7.80
N GLU A 22 0.62 6.83 -7.28
CA GLU A 22 1.99 6.78 -6.78
C GLU A 22 3.00 6.99 -7.92
N SER A 23 2.75 6.40 -9.08
CA SER A 23 3.57 6.57 -10.27
C SER A 23 3.52 8.02 -10.77
N GLU A 24 2.32 8.59 -10.87
CA GLU A 24 2.12 9.99 -11.26
C GLU A 24 2.83 10.95 -10.30
N LEU A 25 2.68 10.75 -9.00
CA LEU A 25 3.36 11.56 -8.00
C LEU A 25 4.89 11.50 -8.15
N ASN A 26 5.42 10.29 -8.38
CA ASN A 26 6.86 10.12 -8.60
C ASN A 26 7.34 10.81 -9.88
N GLU A 27 6.57 10.79 -10.95
CA GLU A 27 6.90 11.49 -12.19
C GLU A 27 6.90 13.03 -12.00
N LEU A 28 5.91 13.57 -11.29
CA LEU A 28 5.86 14.99 -10.94
C LEU A 28 7.08 15.42 -10.11
N LEU A 29 7.47 14.61 -9.12
CA LEU A 29 8.66 14.87 -8.29
C LEU A 29 9.95 14.79 -9.10
N LYS A 30 10.09 13.81 -10.00
CA LYS A 30 11.22 13.71 -10.93
C LYS A 30 11.29 14.93 -11.87
N ARG A 31 10.13 15.34 -12.40
CA ARG A 31 10.05 16.52 -13.27
C ARG A 31 10.50 17.77 -12.54
N GLN A 32 10.03 17.99 -11.30
CA GLN A 32 10.47 19.11 -10.47
C GLN A 32 11.99 19.11 -10.23
N GLY A 33 12.55 17.94 -9.90
CA GLY A 33 14.00 17.77 -9.71
C GLY A 33 14.78 18.08 -10.99
N LYS A 34 14.31 17.60 -12.14
CA LYS A 34 14.93 17.85 -13.45
C LYS A 34 14.91 19.33 -13.79
N LEU A 35 13.76 20.00 -13.70
CA LEU A 35 13.65 21.43 -14.02
C LEU A 35 14.57 22.29 -13.15
N ASN A 36 14.67 21.98 -11.85
CA ASN A 36 15.60 22.68 -10.97
C ASN A 36 17.07 22.52 -11.39
N ASN A 37 17.47 21.35 -11.90
CA ASN A 37 18.82 21.14 -12.40
C ASN A 37 19.03 21.84 -13.75
N ASP A 38 18.06 21.71 -14.67
CA ASP A 38 18.13 22.34 -15.99
C ASP A 38 18.22 23.87 -15.86
N LEU A 39 17.48 24.48 -14.93
CA LEU A 39 17.59 25.93 -14.64
C LEU A 39 18.99 26.33 -14.14
N LYS A 40 19.62 25.51 -13.30
CA LYS A 40 21.00 25.77 -12.85
C LYS A 40 21.99 25.72 -14.01
N GLU A 41 21.80 24.74 -14.90
CA GLU A 41 22.66 24.62 -16.09
C GLU A 41 22.43 25.77 -17.09
N LEU A 42 21.17 26.18 -17.30
CA LEU A 42 20.85 27.33 -18.17
C LEU A 42 21.46 28.62 -17.61
N LYS A 43 21.41 28.87 -16.29
CA LYS A 43 22.05 30.01 -15.65
C LYS A 43 23.55 30.02 -15.85
N LYS A 44 24.23 28.86 -15.71
CA LYS A 44 25.67 28.74 -15.97
C LYS A 44 26.03 29.05 -17.44
N LYS A 45 25.25 28.46 -18.38
CA LYS A 45 25.46 28.70 -19.83
C LYS A 45 25.24 30.16 -20.18
N LYS A 46 24.21 30.80 -19.65
CA LYS A 46 23.95 32.24 -19.85
C LYS A 46 25.12 33.09 -19.38
N ASN A 47 25.65 32.86 -18.18
CA ASN A 47 26.76 33.61 -17.65
C ASN A 47 28.03 33.46 -18.51
N LEU A 48 28.32 32.22 -18.94
CA LEU A 48 29.47 31.94 -19.82
C LEU A 48 29.34 32.66 -21.18
N LEU A 49 28.13 32.69 -21.77
CA LEU A 49 27.88 33.44 -23.01
C LEU A 49 28.03 34.95 -22.79
N MET A 50 27.58 35.47 -21.65
CA MET A 50 27.73 36.89 -21.32
C MET A 50 29.20 37.25 -21.14
N ASP A 51 30.01 36.45 -20.47
CA ASP A 51 31.45 36.64 -20.31
C ASP A 51 32.14 36.59 -21.64
N ASN A 52 31.79 35.68 -22.55
CA ASN A 52 32.32 35.62 -23.91
C ASN A 52 31.98 36.88 -24.73
N ILE A 53 30.75 37.40 -24.59
CA ILE A 53 30.38 38.67 -25.26
C ILE A 53 31.23 39.82 -24.74
N VAL A 54 31.43 39.97 -23.43
CA VAL A 54 32.22 41.02 -22.82
C VAL A 54 33.70 40.96 -23.33
N GLN A 55 34.29 39.76 -23.28
CA GLN A 55 35.67 39.56 -23.77
C GLN A 55 35.84 39.88 -25.26
N ASN A 56 34.85 39.52 -26.10
CA ASN A 56 34.87 39.82 -27.51
C ASN A 56 34.65 41.32 -27.81
N MET A 57 33.99 42.04 -26.92
CA MET A 57 33.83 43.52 -27.04
C MET A 57 35.10 44.30 -26.64
N GLU A 58 35.82 43.84 -25.62
CA GLU A 58 37.05 44.52 -25.12
C GLU A 58 38.27 44.34 -26.04
N GLY A 59 38.31 43.29 -26.89
CA GLY A 59 39.46 42.96 -27.76
C GLY A 59 39.45 43.59 -29.16
N SER A 60 38.70 44.64 -29.47
CA SER A 60 38.50 45.16 -30.84
C SER A 60 39.35 46.33 -31.18
N THR A 61 40.59 46.07 -31.60
CA THR A 61 41.49 47.10 -32.18
C THR A 61 41.98 46.84 -33.62
N GLU A 62 41.52 45.77 -34.32
CA GLU A 62 41.89 45.48 -35.69
C GLU A 62 40.67 45.29 -36.63
N GLU A 63 40.64 46.13 -37.71
CA GLU A 63 39.46 46.24 -38.64
C GLU A 63 39.19 45.00 -39.49
N ALA A 64 40.12 44.09 -39.72
CA ALA A 64 39.92 42.88 -40.55
C ALA A 64 39.18 41.72 -39.83
N SER A 65 39.06 41.78 -38.53
CA SER A 65 38.38 40.74 -37.68
C SER A 65 36.89 41.05 -37.36
N ASN A 66 36.41 42.24 -37.78
CA ASN A 66 35.11 42.76 -37.28
C ASN A 66 33.88 41.98 -37.78
N SER A 67 33.87 41.46 -39.00
CA SER A 67 32.71 40.75 -39.59
C SER A 67 32.51 39.39 -38.93
N SER A 68 33.57 38.62 -38.66
CA SER A 68 33.46 37.30 -37.98
C SER A 68 33.11 37.44 -36.49
N LYS A 69 33.65 38.50 -35.83
CA LYS A 69 33.33 38.83 -34.45
C LYS A 69 31.87 39.30 -34.29
N ALA A 70 31.39 40.15 -35.17
CA ALA A 70 30.03 40.64 -35.19
C ALA A 70 29.03 39.50 -35.36
N ARG A 71 29.32 38.53 -36.23
CA ARG A 71 28.50 37.35 -36.43
C ARG A 71 28.44 36.44 -35.15
N LYS A 72 29.58 36.20 -34.53
CA LYS A 72 29.62 35.43 -33.25
C LYS A 72 28.85 36.13 -32.14
N LEU A 73 28.93 37.44 -32.06
CA LEU A 73 28.25 38.26 -31.07
C LEU A 73 26.73 38.18 -31.27
N GLU A 74 26.27 38.16 -32.51
CA GLU A 74 24.84 38.01 -32.83
C GLU A 74 24.37 36.57 -32.54
N GLU A 75 25.15 35.54 -32.86
CA GLU A 75 24.85 34.15 -32.51
C GLU A 75 24.77 33.96 -30.99
N ASP A 76 25.66 34.57 -30.20
CA ASP A 76 25.65 34.47 -28.74
C ASP A 76 24.46 35.24 -28.12
N ARG A 77 24.07 36.39 -28.71
CA ARG A 77 22.82 37.09 -28.32
C ARG A 77 21.59 36.24 -28.56
N GLN A 78 21.44 35.62 -29.73
CA GLN A 78 20.33 34.73 -30.03
C GLN A 78 20.26 33.58 -29.07
N LYS A 79 21.38 32.92 -28.73
CA LYS A 79 21.42 31.86 -27.72
C LYS A 79 21.02 32.34 -26.32
N ILE A 80 21.39 33.56 -25.94
CA ILE A 80 20.97 34.16 -24.66
C ILE A 80 19.47 34.37 -24.63
N ASP A 81 18.87 34.83 -25.73
CA ASP A 81 17.41 35.05 -25.79
C ASP A 81 16.64 33.72 -25.80
N GLU A 82 17.14 32.68 -26.47
CA GLU A 82 16.62 31.31 -26.36
C GLU A 82 16.70 30.80 -24.92
N ILE A 83 17.85 30.99 -24.24
CA ILE A 83 18.04 30.60 -22.85
C ILE A 83 17.06 31.33 -21.92
N LYS A 84 16.81 32.62 -22.14
CA LYS A 84 15.85 33.40 -21.36
C LYS A 84 14.42 32.87 -21.52
N ALA A 85 13.97 32.66 -22.77
CA ALA A 85 12.63 32.12 -23.07
C ALA A 85 12.43 30.73 -22.43
N LEU A 86 13.47 29.87 -22.51
CA LEU A 86 13.42 28.54 -21.91
C LEU A 86 13.45 28.62 -20.38
N THR A 87 14.19 29.55 -19.79
CA THR A 87 14.23 29.79 -18.35
C THR A 87 12.88 30.22 -17.85
N GLU A 88 12.22 31.17 -18.52
CA GLU A 88 10.87 31.66 -18.17
C GLU A 88 9.85 30.52 -18.22
N SER A 89 9.84 29.72 -19.28
CA SER A 89 8.97 28.56 -19.41
C SER A 89 9.16 27.53 -18.29
N TYR A 90 10.41 27.29 -17.88
CA TYR A 90 10.72 26.35 -16.79
C TYR A 90 10.36 26.91 -15.40
N GLU A 91 10.49 28.22 -15.21
CA GLU A 91 10.08 28.89 -13.99
C GLU A 91 8.55 28.87 -13.85
N ASP A 92 7.81 29.10 -14.94
CA ASP A 92 6.34 29.00 -14.95
C ASP A 92 5.88 27.56 -14.62
N GLU A 93 6.47 26.55 -15.23
CA GLU A 93 6.16 25.15 -14.92
C GLU A 93 6.44 24.82 -13.44
N LEU A 94 7.55 25.34 -12.89
CA LEU A 94 7.89 25.15 -11.48
C LEU A 94 6.94 25.83 -10.51
N LEU A 95 6.25 26.88 -10.89
CA LEU A 95 5.21 27.53 -10.09
C LEU A 95 3.95 26.66 -9.98
N GLU A 96 3.61 25.92 -11.06
CA GLU A 96 2.43 25.06 -11.07
C GLU A 96 2.65 23.68 -10.39
N LEU A 97 3.88 23.13 -10.54
CA LEU A 97 4.21 21.78 -10.08
C LEU A 97 3.90 21.51 -8.59
N PRO A 98 4.18 22.41 -7.64
CA PRO A 98 3.85 22.18 -6.23
C PRO A 98 2.35 21.96 -5.98
N ASN A 99 1.49 22.67 -6.72
CA ASN A 99 0.05 22.52 -6.60
C ASN A 99 -0.41 21.17 -7.18
N LYS A 100 0.14 20.75 -8.32
CA LYS A 100 -0.11 19.43 -8.92
C LYS A 100 0.36 18.30 -8.00
N ILE A 101 1.57 18.40 -7.46
CA ILE A 101 2.14 17.44 -6.51
C ILE A 101 1.26 17.33 -5.26
N LYS A 102 0.82 18.46 -4.72
CA LYS A 102 -0.08 18.50 -3.55
C LYS A 102 -1.41 17.81 -3.85
N ALA A 103 -2.06 18.15 -4.95
CA ALA A 103 -3.35 17.58 -5.34
C ALA A 103 -3.27 16.06 -5.57
N THR A 104 -2.24 15.60 -6.31
CA THR A 104 -2.03 14.15 -6.54
C THR A 104 -1.72 13.42 -5.24
N ASN A 105 -0.95 14.03 -4.33
CA ASN A 105 -0.66 13.44 -3.02
C ASN A 105 -1.91 13.35 -2.13
N GLU A 106 -2.75 14.37 -2.11
CA GLU A 106 -4.02 14.35 -1.38
C GLU A 106 -4.95 13.27 -1.93
N LEU A 107 -5.07 13.15 -3.25
CA LEU A 107 -5.87 12.11 -3.88
C LEU A 107 -5.34 10.70 -3.58
N LEU A 108 -4.02 10.51 -3.62
CA LEU A 108 -3.37 9.27 -3.24
C LEU A 108 -3.68 8.87 -1.79
N MET A 109 -3.64 9.84 -0.86
CA MET A 109 -3.98 9.60 0.54
C MET A 109 -5.45 9.20 0.70
N ILE A 110 -6.38 9.94 0.07
CA ILE A 110 -7.82 9.64 0.14
C ILE A 110 -8.11 8.23 -0.39
N LYS A 111 -7.62 7.90 -1.58
CA LYS A 111 -7.83 6.57 -2.19
C LYS A 111 -7.23 5.42 -1.36
N SER A 112 -6.10 5.67 -0.71
CA SER A 112 -5.50 4.69 0.17
C SER A 112 -6.30 4.52 1.47
N MET A 113 -6.83 5.61 2.03
CA MET A 113 -7.69 5.55 3.21
C MET A 113 -9.00 4.83 2.90
N ASP A 114 -9.68 5.16 1.80
CA ASP A 114 -10.90 4.47 1.37
C ASP A 114 -10.70 2.96 1.31
N TYR A 115 -9.59 2.52 0.72
CA TYR A 115 -9.24 1.11 0.63
C TYR A 115 -9.05 0.44 2.00
N PHE A 116 -8.31 1.06 2.91
CA PHE A 116 -8.07 0.48 4.24
C PHE A 116 -9.30 0.51 5.13
N TYR A 117 -10.10 1.58 5.07
CA TYR A 117 -11.34 1.64 5.83
C TYR A 117 -12.35 0.59 5.37
N GLU A 118 -12.38 0.26 4.08
CA GLU A 118 -13.22 -0.82 3.57
C GLU A 118 -12.77 -2.18 4.15
N ILE A 119 -11.45 -2.46 4.15
CA ILE A 119 -10.91 -3.69 4.77
C ILE A 119 -11.25 -3.76 6.26
N ILE A 120 -11.05 -2.66 6.99
CA ILE A 120 -11.36 -2.59 8.42
C ILE A 120 -12.85 -2.85 8.67
N ARG A 121 -13.74 -2.32 7.82
CA ARG A 121 -15.18 -2.53 7.92
C ARG A 121 -15.54 -4.02 7.75
N VAL A 122 -15.03 -4.65 6.69
CA VAL A 122 -15.27 -6.08 6.42
C VAL A 122 -14.73 -6.94 7.57
N ASN A 123 -13.50 -6.72 8.00
CA ASN A 123 -12.90 -7.47 9.11
C ASN A 123 -13.71 -7.33 10.40
N LYS A 124 -14.28 -6.16 10.68
CA LYS A 124 -15.12 -5.94 11.85
C LYS A 124 -16.43 -6.71 11.76
N GLU A 125 -17.10 -6.67 10.60
CA GLU A 125 -18.34 -7.41 10.35
C GLU A 125 -18.12 -8.92 10.51
N GLU A 126 -17.06 -9.47 9.91
CA GLU A 126 -16.70 -10.90 10.06
C GLU A 126 -16.38 -11.27 11.52
N SER A 127 -15.66 -10.40 12.23
CA SER A 127 -15.33 -10.62 13.65
C SER A 127 -16.59 -10.68 14.51
N GLU A 128 -17.57 -9.80 14.28
CA GLU A 128 -18.85 -9.80 14.99
C GLU A 128 -19.70 -11.05 14.66
N GLU A 129 -19.62 -11.55 13.44
CA GLU A 129 -20.29 -12.82 13.06
C GLU A 129 -19.66 -14.02 13.76
N ILE A 130 -18.32 -14.08 13.79
CA ILE A 130 -17.58 -15.14 14.48
C ILE A 130 -17.91 -15.12 15.98
N ASP A 131 -17.96 -13.95 16.62
CA ASP A 131 -18.30 -13.83 18.04
C ASP A 131 -19.74 -14.35 18.34
N ARG A 132 -20.69 -14.04 17.46
CA ARG A 132 -22.06 -14.58 17.56
C ARG A 132 -22.06 -16.10 17.45
N TRP A 133 -21.34 -16.65 16.48
CA TRP A 133 -21.21 -18.08 16.28
C TRP A 133 -20.53 -18.76 17.49
N ILE A 134 -19.43 -18.22 17.99
CA ILE A 134 -18.75 -18.74 19.20
C ILE A 134 -19.70 -18.78 20.39
N THR A 135 -20.50 -17.75 20.57
CA THR A 135 -21.49 -17.69 21.66
C THR A 135 -22.53 -18.80 21.53
N GLN A 136 -23.04 -19.01 20.32
CA GLN A 136 -24.01 -20.06 20.03
C GLN A 136 -23.42 -21.46 20.29
N VAL A 137 -22.21 -21.71 19.81
CA VAL A 137 -21.51 -23.01 20.03
C VAL A 137 -21.26 -23.27 21.50
N ARG A 138 -20.90 -22.26 22.29
CA ARG A 138 -20.74 -22.39 23.74
C ARG A 138 -22.02 -22.80 24.44
N ILE A 139 -23.16 -22.23 24.04
CA ILE A 139 -24.49 -22.60 24.59
C ILE A 139 -24.82 -24.04 24.25
N GLU A 140 -24.62 -24.45 23.00
CA GLU A 140 -24.90 -25.82 22.55
C GLU A 140 -23.99 -26.85 23.23
N LEU A 141 -22.72 -26.53 23.34
CA LEU A 141 -21.73 -27.35 24.04
C LEU A 141 -22.18 -27.58 25.50
N LYS A 142 -22.56 -26.51 26.20
CA LYS A 142 -23.04 -26.61 27.59
C LYS A 142 -24.27 -27.50 27.71
N LYS A 143 -25.25 -27.36 26.79
CA LYS A 143 -26.45 -28.23 26.75
C LYS A 143 -26.07 -29.70 26.52
N ASN A 144 -25.12 -29.95 25.61
CA ASN A 144 -24.72 -31.32 25.30
C ASN A 144 -23.87 -31.94 26.43
N ILE A 145 -23.08 -31.17 27.15
CA ILE A 145 -22.38 -31.64 28.35
C ILE A 145 -23.41 -32.11 29.41
N ILE A 146 -24.44 -31.30 29.68
CA ILE A 146 -25.49 -31.66 30.63
C ILE A 146 -26.25 -32.92 30.17
N ARG A 147 -26.57 -32.99 28.86
CA ARG A 147 -27.24 -34.20 28.31
C ARG A 147 -26.37 -35.44 28.47
N LYS A 148 -25.07 -35.32 28.17
CA LYS A 148 -24.11 -36.42 28.35
C LYS A 148 -24.09 -36.89 29.82
N GLN A 149 -23.90 -35.95 30.75
CA GLN A 149 -23.89 -36.29 32.20
C GLN A 149 -25.14 -36.99 32.65
N ASN A 150 -26.34 -36.52 32.22
CA ASN A 150 -27.60 -37.18 32.57
C ASN A 150 -27.68 -38.59 31.97
N ARG A 151 -27.20 -38.83 30.76
CA ARG A 151 -27.13 -40.16 30.16
C ARG A 151 -26.17 -41.08 30.90
N ASP A 152 -25.02 -40.57 31.28
CA ASP A 152 -24.02 -41.35 32.04
C ASP A 152 -24.58 -41.73 33.43
N ILE A 153 -25.30 -40.83 34.11
CA ILE A 153 -25.96 -41.12 35.39
C ILE A 153 -27.04 -42.17 35.20
N ASN A 154 -27.96 -41.97 34.25
CA ASN A 154 -29.02 -42.92 33.97
C ASN A 154 -28.49 -44.33 33.62
N ASN A 155 -27.41 -44.38 32.82
CA ASN A 155 -26.80 -45.67 32.48
C ASN A 155 -26.25 -46.38 33.73
N LYS A 156 -25.57 -45.62 34.60
CA LYS A 156 -25.03 -46.17 35.86
C LYS A 156 -26.17 -46.70 36.78
N GLU A 157 -27.21 -45.91 36.91
CA GLU A 157 -28.39 -46.32 37.73
C GLU A 157 -29.06 -47.55 37.15
N MET A 158 -29.33 -47.59 35.83
CA MET A 158 -29.87 -48.78 35.16
C MET A 158 -28.97 -49.99 35.34
N TYR A 159 -27.67 -49.82 35.17
CA TYR A 159 -26.74 -50.95 35.34
C TYR A 159 -26.74 -51.47 36.78
N ALA A 160 -26.79 -50.60 37.79
CA ALA A 160 -26.92 -50.99 39.18
C ALA A 160 -28.23 -51.76 39.45
N TYR A 161 -29.36 -51.26 38.95
CA TYR A 161 -30.66 -51.97 39.08
C TYR A 161 -30.63 -53.31 38.38
N LEU A 162 -30.07 -53.43 37.19
CA LEU A 162 -29.96 -54.71 36.49
C LEU A 162 -29.08 -55.70 37.29
N HIS A 163 -28.03 -55.23 37.91
CA HIS A 163 -27.14 -56.03 38.75
C HIS A 163 -27.83 -56.54 40.00
N ASP A 164 -28.64 -55.69 40.61
CA ASP A 164 -29.41 -56.06 41.81
C ASP A 164 -30.59 -57.08 41.52
N VAL A 165 -31.24 -56.97 40.36
CA VAL A 165 -32.38 -57.77 39.97
C VAL A 165 -31.95 -59.08 39.31
N LEU A 166 -30.97 -59.06 38.41
CA LEU A 166 -30.61 -60.24 37.61
C LEU A 166 -29.37 -61.00 38.14
N GLY A 167 -28.61 -60.38 39.01
CA GLY A 167 -27.37 -60.92 39.53
C GLY A 167 -26.17 -60.76 38.59
N PRO A 168 -24.91 -60.80 39.09
CA PRO A 168 -23.73 -60.54 38.35
C PRO A 168 -23.47 -61.52 37.21
N GLU A 169 -23.79 -62.79 37.36
CA GLU A 169 -23.55 -63.83 36.34
C GLU A 169 -24.32 -63.59 35.04
N VAL A 170 -25.57 -63.12 35.15
CA VAL A 170 -26.43 -62.81 33.99
C VAL A 170 -25.93 -61.55 33.29
N ILE A 171 -25.51 -60.55 34.06
CA ILE A 171 -24.98 -59.29 33.50
C ILE A 171 -23.67 -59.54 32.73
N ASP A 172 -22.74 -60.30 33.30
CA ASP A 172 -21.49 -60.66 32.62
C ASP A 172 -21.72 -61.40 31.29
N LEU A 173 -22.76 -62.22 31.21
CA LEU A 173 -23.14 -62.91 29.96
C LEU A 173 -23.64 -61.91 28.88
N PHE A 174 -24.47 -60.94 29.27
CA PHE A 174 -24.99 -59.94 28.37
C PHE A 174 -23.92 -58.94 27.94
N ASP A 175 -23.00 -58.55 28.82
CA ASP A 175 -21.90 -57.67 28.53
C ASP A 175 -20.96 -58.27 27.46
N ARG A 176 -20.55 -59.54 27.63
CA ARG A 176 -19.77 -60.24 26.60
C ARG A 176 -20.48 -60.31 25.25
N ARG A 177 -21.77 -60.59 25.22
CA ARG A 177 -22.55 -60.63 23.99
C ARG A 177 -22.65 -59.25 23.32
N TYR A 178 -22.73 -58.19 24.10
CA TYR A 178 -22.82 -56.81 23.61
C TYR A 178 -21.48 -56.29 23.09
N GLU A 179 -20.38 -56.70 23.70
CA GLU A 179 -19.01 -56.38 23.23
C GLU A 179 -18.69 -57.13 21.95
N GLU A 180 -19.02 -58.42 21.83
CA GLU A 180 -18.87 -59.21 20.61
C GLU A 180 -19.61 -58.60 19.42
N SER A 181 -20.82 -58.07 19.63
CA SER A 181 -21.64 -57.49 18.58
C SER A 181 -21.10 -56.12 18.10
N LYS A 182 -20.23 -55.44 18.87
CA LYS A 182 -19.57 -54.19 18.48
C LYS A 182 -18.25 -54.39 17.72
N GLY A 183 -17.66 -55.57 17.78
CA GLY A 183 -16.42 -55.91 17.08
C GLY A 183 -16.61 -56.21 15.59
N ASP A 184 -17.87 -56.39 15.13
CA ASP A 184 -18.22 -56.78 13.76
C ASP A 184 -18.69 -55.60 12.86
N THR A 185 -18.56 -54.34 13.30
CA THR A 185 -18.95 -53.17 12.49
C THR A 185 -17.76 -52.27 12.24
#